data_eee32c2db9d37cf0295ff866e8f6bed2
#
_entry.id   eee32c2db9d37cf0295ff866e8f6bed2
#
_cell.length_a   1.000
_cell.length_b   1.000
_cell.length_c   1.000
_cell.angle_alpha   90.00
_cell.angle_beta   90.00
_cell.angle_gamma   90.00
#
_symmetry.space_group_name_H-M   'P 1'
#
loop_
_entity.id
_entity.type
_entity.pdbx_description
1 polymer ?
#
loop_
_entity_poly.entity_id
_entity_poly.type
_entity_poly.pdbx_seq_one_letter_code
_entity_poly.pdbx_strand_id
1 'polypeptide(L)'
;GREVGARIEFAKIATLFTGIMGYISMMVSIWISEIMQFSIFGRTLIGAEFWSCEPVVSAILLGYFFFGTYVIQLPGIYMKEITNWVPVFRILGAMTLFLTSIWLIPTFGFIGAGYGVVLAFIVMSISIYIKTYRVYTVPYNWRGILFPIIFLIGIQFDFNHLLLKLFLSTVYPAVWYLFIITQDEKKGLLRLFK
;
A
#
# COMPACT_ATOMS: atom_id res chain seq x y z
N GLY A 1 -14.32 -8.80 -27.26
CA GLY A 1 -15.23 -8.21 -26.22
C GLY A 1 -14.89 -8.62 -24.80
N ARG A 2 -14.70 -9.91 -24.50
CA ARG A 2 -14.48 -10.42 -23.13
C ARG A 2 -13.17 -9.93 -22.49
N GLU A 3 -12.06 -9.91 -23.22
CA GLU A 3 -10.78 -9.41 -22.69
C GLU A 3 -10.81 -7.91 -22.35
N VAL A 4 -11.47 -7.10 -23.15
CA VAL A 4 -11.59 -5.65 -22.89
C VAL A 4 -12.41 -5.40 -21.62
N GLY A 5 -13.54 -6.13 -21.45
CA GLY A 5 -14.33 -6.07 -20.22
C GLY A 5 -13.52 -6.44 -18.97
N ALA A 6 -12.75 -7.52 -19.03
CA ALA A 6 -11.91 -7.97 -17.92
C ALA A 6 -10.85 -6.93 -17.54
N ARG A 7 -10.21 -6.25 -18.50
CA ARG A 7 -9.23 -5.18 -18.23
C ARG A 7 -9.83 -4.00 -17.48
N ILE A 8 -11.06 -3.60 -17.86
CA ILE A 8 -11.78 -2.52 -17.19
C ILE A 8 -12.15 -2.92 -15.77
N GLU A 9 -12.61 -4.15 -15.56
CA GLU A 9 -12.92 -4.64 -14.21
C GLU A 9 -11.67 -4.74 -13.33
N PHE A 10 -10.53 -5.20 -13.84
CA PHE A 10 -9.27 -5.18 -13.10
C PHE A 10 -8.83 -3.76 -12.73
N ALA A 11 -9.02 -2.76 -13.61
CA ALA A 11 -8.72 -1.38 -13.30
C ALA A 11 -9.60 -0.84 -12.16
N LYS A 12 -10.90 -1.14 -12.16
CA LYS A 12 -11.83 -0.76 -11.08
C LYS A 12 -11.45 -1.41 -9.75
N ILE A 13 -11.21 -2.72 -9.77
CA ILE A 13 -10.77 -3.47 -8.58
C ILE A 13 -9.48 -2.87 -8.02
N ALA A 14 -8.53 -2.52 -8.89
CA ALA A 14 -7.27 -1.90 -8.48
C ALA A 14 -7.50 -0.56 -7.77
N THR A 15 -8.35 0.32 -8.30
CA THR A 15 -8.68 1.62 -7.69
C THR A 15 -9.35 1.42 -6.32
N LEU A 16 -10.32 0.52 -6.22
CA LEU A 16 -11.02 0.24 -4.96
C LEU A 16 -10.08 -0.37 -3.92
N PHE A 17 -9.30 -1.36 -4.32
CA PHE A 17 -8.35 -2.03 -3.43
C PHE A 17 -7.29 -1.06 -2.92
N THR A 18 -6.66 -0.27 -3.78
CA THR A 18 -5.62 0.69 -3.39
C THR A 18 -6.17 1.78 -2.47
N GLY A 19 -7.38 2.25 -2.73
CA GLY A 19 -8.04 3.24 -1.87
C GLY A 19 -8.35 2.69 -0.47
N ILE A 20 -8.94 1.50 -0.39
CA ILE A 20 -9.27 0.86 0.90
C ILE A 20 -7.99 0.48 1.65
N MET A 21 -7.04 -0.16 0.98
CA MET A 21 -5.77 -0.56 1.60
C MET A 21 -4.97 0.67 2.06
N GLY A 22 -4.95 1.75 1.25
CA GLY A 22 -4.34 3.00 1.62
C GLY A 22 -4.98 3.63 2.87
N TYR A 23 -6.32 3.61 2.96
CA TYR A 23 -7.04 4.09 4.13
C TYR A 23 -6.72 3.28 5.39
N ILE A 24 -6.77 1.95 5.31
CA ILE A 24 -6.45 1.08 6.45
C ILE A 24 -5.01 1.29 6.91
N SER A 25 -4.05 1.32 5.97
CA SER A 25 -2.64 1.57 6.28
C SER A 25 -2.42 2.93 6.92
N MET A 26 -3.12 3.96 6.41
CA MET A 26 -3.10 5.30 6.97
C MET A 26 -3.65 5.31 8.40
N MET A 27 -4.83 4.71 8.62
CA MET A 27 -5.45 4.64 9.95
C MET A 27 -4.54 3.96 10.96
N VAL A 28 -3.98 2.81 10.62
CA VAL A 28 -3.06 2.10 11.51
C VAL A 28 -1.82 2.95 11.79
N SER A 29 -1.22 3.59 10.77
CA SER A 29 -0.03 4.44 10.96
C SER A 29 -0.29 5.64 11.84
N ILE A 30 -1.43 6.32 11.68
CA ILE A 30 -1.77 7.52 12.47
C ILE A 30 -2.06 7.16 13.94
N TRP A 31 -2.70 6.02 14.17
CA TRP A 31 -3.14 5.60 15.50
C TRP A 31 -2.22 4.55 16.13
N ILE A 32 -1.04 4.29 15.55
CA ILE A 32 -0.15 3.22 16.02
C ILE A 32 0.32 3.44 17.46
N SER A 33 0.62 4.68 17.85
CA SER A 33 1.05 5.04 19.21
C SER A 33 -0.04 4.70 20.23
N GLU A 34 -1.28 5.09 19.96
CA GLU A 34 -2.43 4.80 20.82
C GLU A 34 -2.75 3.31 20.84
N ILE A 35 -2.61 2.61 19.70
CA ILE A 35 -2.81 1.17 19.62
C ILE A 35 -1.77 0.44 20.47
N MET A 36 -0.49 0.84 20.42
CA MET A 36 0.58 0.22 21.19
C MET A 36 0.39 0.42 22.70
N GLN A 37 -0.05 1.62 23.09
CA GLN A 37 -0.26 1.99 24.50
C GLN A 37 -1.61 1.55 25.06
N PHE A 38 -2.50 1.05 24.21
CA PHE A 38 -3.82 0.61 24.65
C PHE A 38 -3.71 -0.52 25.68
N SER A 39 -4.32 -0.32 26.84
CA SER A 39 -4.26 -1.29 27.94
C SER A 39 -5.60 -1.97 28.17
N ILE A 40 -5.57 -3.29 28.33
CA ILE A 40 -6.70 -4.12 28.69
C ILE A 40 -6.38 -4.80 30.03
N PHE A 41 -7.25 -4.62 31.02
CA PHE A 41 -7.08 -5.18 32.39
C PHE A 41 -5.70 -4.84 33.02
N GLY A 42 -5.20 -3.62 32.79
CA GLY A 42 -3.93 -3.16 33.38
C GLY A 42 -2.68 -3.69 32.66
N ARG A 43 -2.81 -4.37 31.53
CA ARG A 43 -1.69 -4.80 30.67
C ARG A 43 -1.76 -4.11 29.33
N THR A 44 -0.67 -3.53 28.89
CA THR A 44 -0.55 -2.95 27.55
C THR A 44 -0.54 -4.06 26.49
N LEU A 45 -1.14 -3.81 25.32
CA LEU A 45 -1.12 -4.76 24.21
C LEU A 45 0.29 -5.06 23.74
N ILE A 46 1.16 -4.04 23.72
CA ILE A 46 2.55 -4.15 23.30
C ILE A 46 3.43 -3.65 24.44
N GLY A 47 4.46 -4.43 24.80
CA GLY A 47 5.40 -4.05 25.86
C GLY A 47 6.08 -2.71 25.57
N ALA A 48 6.36 -1.93 26.61
CA ALA A 48 6.91 -0.58 26.50
C ALA A 48 8.27 -0.55 25.76
N GLU A 49 9.01 -1.65 25.81
CA GLU A 49 10.28 -1.83 25.10
C GLU A 49 10.14 -1.77 23.57
N PHE A 50 8.94 -2.03 23.02
CA PHE A 50 8.68 -2.00 21.59
C PHE A 50 8.08 -0.68 21.08
N TRP A 51 7.76 0.29 21.94
CA TRP A 51 7.14 1.55 21.53
C TRP A 51 8.05 2.39 20.62
N SER A 52 9.37 2.23 20.75
CA SER A 52 10.33 2.87 19.83
C SER A 52 10.26 2.36 18.39
N CYS A 53 9.54 1.25 18.14
CA CYS A 53 9.37 0.69 16.80
C CYS A 53 8.23 1.33 15.99
N GLU A 54 7.48 2.28 16.56
CA GLU A 54 6.37 2.97 15.89
C GLU A 54 6.71 3.45 14.46
N PRO A 55 7.85 4.15 14.19
CA PRO A 55 8.17 4.61 12.84
C PRO A 55 8.40 3.46 11.84
N VAL A 56 8.86 2.31 12.33
CA VAL A 56 9.06 1.11 11.48
C VAL A 56 7.73 0.55 11.00
N VAL A 57 6.70 0.56 11.85
CA VAL A 57 5.36 0.07 11.48
C VAL A 57 4.81 0.88 10.33
N SER A 58 4.88 2.21 10.40
CA SER A 58 4.43 3.10 9.32
C SER A 58 5.20 2.88 8.02
N ALA A 59 6.52 2.69 8.08
CA ALA A 59 7.34 2.35 6.91
C ALA A 59 6.94 1.00 6.32
N ILE A 60 6.76 -0.04 7.15
CA ILE A 60 6.33 -1.36 6.70
C ILE A 60 4.95 -1.30 6.04
N LEU A 61 3.98 -0.56 6.59
CA LEU A 61 2.66 -0.39 6.00
C LEU A 61 2.72 0.28 4.63
N LEU A 62 3.56 1.29 4.46
CA LEU A 62 3.85 1.88 3.14
C LEU A 62 4.43 0.83 2.18
N GLY A 63 5.36 -0.01 2.64
CA GLY A 63 5.90 -1.11 1.86
C GLY A 63 4.81 -2.09 1.43
N TYR A 64 3.97 -2.55 2.35
CA TYR A 64 2.87 -3.47 2.04
C TYR A 64 1.82 -2.86 1.10
N PHE A 65 1.63 -1.56 1.12
CA PHE A 65 0.82 -0.88 0.11
C PHE A 65 1.40 -1.11 -1.30
N PHE A 66 2.72 -0.94 -1.51
CA PHE A 66 3.37 -1.24 -2.78
C PHE A 66 3.33 -2.73 -3.12
N PHE A 67 3.46 -3.61 -2.12
CA PHE A 67 3.25 -5.04 -2.34
C PHE A 67 1.82 -5.34 -2.81
N GLY A 68 0.82 -4.67 -2.25
CA GLY A 68 -0.57 -4.75 -2.73
C GLY A 68 -0.70 -4.34 -4.21
N THR A 69 -0.04 -3.24 -4.61
CA THR A 69 -0.03 -2.82 -6.02
C THR A 69 0.68 -3.82 -6.94
N TYR A 70 1.69 -4.55 -6.46
CA TYR A 70 2.28 -5.68 -7.18
C TYR A 70 1.27 -6.83 -7.35
N VAL A 71 0.56 -7.20 -6.28
CA VAL A 71 -0.41 -8.33 -6.29
C VAL A 71 -1.56 -8.09 -7.26
N ILE A 72 -2.10 -6.87 -7.33
CA ILE A 72 -3.21 -6.53 -8.24
C ILE A 72 -2.81 -6.64 -9.72
N GLN A 73 -1.53 -6.61 -10.03
CA GLN A 73 -1.02 -6.73 -11.40
C GLN A 73 -0.77 -8.18 -11.83
N LEU A 74 -0.69 -9.13 -10.88
CA LEU A 74 -0.47 -10.56 -11.18
C LEU A 74 -1.48 -11.17 -12.16
N PRO A 75 -2.80 -10.83 -12.11
CA PRO A 75 -3.74 -11.34 -13.09
C PRO A 75 -3.32 -11.12 -14.54
N GLY A 76 -2.67 -9.98 -14.86
CA GLY A 76 -2.16 -9.72 -16.20
C GLY A 76 -1.07 -10.71 -16.65
N ILE A 77 -0.26 -11.21 -15.72
CA ILE A 77 0.77 -12.23 -15.94
C ILE A 77 0.10 -13.61 -16.14
N TYR A 78 -0.88 -13.95 -15.30
CA TYR A 78 -1.60 -15.23 -15.35
C TYR A 78 -2.47 -15.34 -16.61
N MET A 79 -3.15 -14.28 -17.02
CA MET A 79 -3.97 -14.25 -18.24
C MET A 79 -3.16 -14.47 -19.53
N LYS A 80 -1.86 -14.20 -19.50
CA LYS A 80 -0.94 -14.41 -20.62
C LYS A 80 -0.04 -15.63 -20.44
N GLU A 81 -0.27 -16.43 -19.40
CA GLU A 81 0.44 -17.70 -19.09
C GLU A 81 1.98 -17.56 -18.97
N ILE A 82 2.46 -16.34 -18.63
CA ILE A 82 3.90 -16.04 -18.49
C ILE A 82 4.35 -16.07 -17.03
N THR A 83 3.87 -17.06 -16.28
CA THR A 83 4.08 -17.19 -14.81
C THR A 83 5.54 -17.34 -14.39
N ASN A 84 6.43 -17.76 -15.28
CA ASN A 84 7.88 -17.82 -15.07
C ASN A 84 8.52 -16.46 -14.73
N TRP A 85 7.84 -15.35 -14.99
CA TRP A 85 8.29 -14.02 -14.58
C TRP A 85 8.03 -13.69 -13.11
N VAL A 86 7.11 -14.38 -12.45
CA VAL A 86 6.77 -14.12 -11.03
C VAL A 86 7.99 -14.35 -10.11
N PRO A 87 8.75 -15.44 -10.22
CA PRO A 87 9.99 -15.60 -9.47
C PRO A 87 11.01 -14.50 -9.74
N VAL A 88 11.12 -14.03 -11.00
CA VAL A 88 12.06 -12.96 -11.37
C VAL A 88 11.75 -11.67 -10.60
N PHE A 89 10.49 -11.25 -10.55
CA PHE A 89 10.09 -10.06 -9.78
C PHE A 89 10.39 -10.21 -8.29
N ARG A 90 10.16 -11.39 -7.72
CA ARG A 90 10.47 -11.67 -6.31
C ARG A 90 11.96 -11.68 -6.02
N ILE A 91 12.77 -12.22 -6.91
CA ILE A 91 14.24 -12.19 -6.80
C ILE A 91 14.73 -10.75 -6.86
N LEU A 92 14.23 -9.92 -7.79
CA LEU A 92 14.58 -8.50 -7.86
C LEU A 92 14.24 -7.77 -6.55
N GLY A 93 13.06 -8.04 -5.97
CA GLY A 93 12.70 -7.49 -4.66
C GLY A 93 13.62 -7.95 -3.54
N ALA A 94 13.94 -9.25 -3.48
CA ALA A 94 14.85 -9.80 -2.47
C ALA A 94 16.27 -9.23 -2.58
N MET A 95 16.80 -9.11 -3.80
CA MET A 95 18.10 -8.46 -4.03
C MET A 95 18.09 -6.99 -3.62
N THR A 96 17.02 -6.26 -3.96
CA THR A 96 16.85 -4.86 -3.53
C THR A 96 16.84 -4.76 -2.01
N LEU A 97 16.05 -5.60 -1.34
CA LEU A 97 15.99 -5.62 0.13
C LEU A 97 17.38 -5.87 0.73
N PHE A 98 18.08 -6.88 0.23
CA PHE A 98 19.41 -7.23 0.72
C PHE A 98 20.40 -6.07 0.56
N LEU A 99 20.49 -5.51 -0.64
CA LEU A 99 21.43 -4.42 -0.95
C LEU A 99 21.11 -3.15 -0.15
N THR A 100 19.83 -2.76 -0.11
CA THR A 100 19.41 -1.55 0.62
C THR A 100 19.57 -1.71 2.13
N SER A 101 19.36 -2.91 2.68
CA SER A 101 19.54 -3.18 4.10
C SER A 101 20.98 -3.00 4.55
N ILE A 102 21.96 -3.38 3.74
CA ILE A 102 23.39 -3.18 4.03
C ILE A 102 23.73 -1.70 4.24
N TRP A 103 23.04 -0.80 3.53
CA TRP A 103 23.28 0.64 3.61
C TRP A 103 22.38 1.35 4.61
N LEU A 104 21.11 0.97 4.67
CA LEU A 104 20.12 1.68 5.48
C LEU A 104 20.15 1.27 6.96
N ILE A 105 20.46 0.01 7.27
CA ILE A 105 20.49 -0.44 8.67
C ILE A 105 21.61 0.22 9.46
N PRO A 106 22.86 0.32 8.95
CA PRO A 106 23.92 1.02 9.68
C PRO A 106 23.67 2.51 9.89
N THR A 107 22.92 3.15 8.97
CA THR A 107 22.64 4.60 9.00
C THR A 107 21.42 4.97 9.83
N PHE A 108 20.34 4.19 9.71
CA PHE A 108 19.01 4.50 10.29
C PHE A 108 18.56 3.45 11.32
N GLY A 109 19.43 2.49 11.67
CA GLY A 109 19.07 1.41 12.58
C GLY A 109 17.93 0.56 12.04
N PHE A 110 17.02 0.14 12.93
CA PHE A 110 15.87 -0.70 12.57
C PHE A 110 14.85 -0.01 11.64
N ILE A 111 14.76 1.33 11.64
CA ILE A 111 13.93 2.08 10.68
C ILE A 111 14.45 1.87 9.25
N GLY A 112 15.78 1.76 9.10
CA GLY A 112 16.43 1.45 7.82
C GLY A 112 15.97 0.12 7.22
N ALA A 113 15.69 -0.89 8.04
CA ALA A 113 15.11 -2.16 7.58
C ALA A 113 13.70 -1.94 7.00
N GLY A 114 12.87 -1.11 7.65
CA GLY A 114 11.55 -0.73 7.15
C GLY A 114 11.61 -0.07 5.77
N TYR A 115 12.50 0.89 5.59
CA TYR A 115 12.71 1.54 4.29
C TYR A 115 13.26 0.58 3.22
N GLY A 116 14.10 -0.39 3.62
CA GLY A 116 14.55 -1.46 2.73
C GLY A 116 13.38 -2.26 2.16
N VAL A 117 12.39 -2.59 2.99
CA VAL A 117 11.15 -3.27 2.57
C VAL A 117 10.35 -2.41 1.60
N VAL A 118 10.21 -1.10 1.88
CA VAL A 118 9.53 -0.16 0.96
C VAL A 118 10.18 -0.19 -0.43
N LEU A 119 11.50 -0.03 -0.50
CA LEU A 119 12.23 -0.02 -1.76
C LEU A 119 12.13 -1.35 -2.51
N ALA A 120 12.21 -2.47 -1.80
CA ALA A 120 12.04 -3.79 -2.39
C ALA A 120 10.67 -3.96 -3.06
N PHE A 121 9.60 -3.56 -2.39
CA PHE A 121 8.25 -3.68 -2.92
C PHE A 121 7.93 -2.66 -4.02
N ILE A 122 8.54 -1.47 -3.97
CA ILE A 122 8.49 -0.51 -5.09
C ILE A 122 9.11 -1.15 -6.34
N VAL A 123 10.32 -1.72 -6.23
CA VAL A 123 11.01 -2.37 -7.37
C VAL A 123 10.18 -3.52 -7.92
N MET A 124 9.59 -4.37 -7.05
CA MET A 124 8.69 -5.43 -7.48
C MET A 124 7.49 -4.88 -8.25
N SER A 125 6.81 -3.86 -7.70
CA SER A 125 5.63 -3.26 -8.30
C SER A 125 5.92 -2.58 -9.65
N ILE A 126 7.04 -1.88 -9.76
CA ILE A 126 7.48 -1.26 -11.02
C ILE A 126 7.86 -2.34 -12.05
N SER A 127 8.59 -3.37 -11.64
CA SER A 127 9.06 -4.45 -12.53
C SER A 127 7.89 -5.20 -13.17
N ILE A 128 6.88 -5.56 -12.38
CA ILE A 128 5.68 -6.21 -12.92
C ILE A 128 4.89 -5.25 -13.80
N TYR A 129 4.78 -3.96 -13.43
CA TYR A 129 4.09 -2.96 -14.24
C TYR A 129 4.71 -2.83 -15.64
N ILE A 130 6.02 -2.72 -15.73
CA ILE A 130 6.74 -2.63 -17.00
C ILE A 130 6.46 -3.89 -17.87
N LYS A 131 6.40 -5.06 -17.25
CA LYS A 131 6.10 -6.31 -17.97
C LYS A 131 4.66 -6.38 -18.41
N THR A 132 3.71 -6.11 -17.51
CA THR A 132 2.27 -6.18 -17.82
C THR A 132 1.85 -5.11 -18.81
N TYR A 133 2.41 -3.91 -18.75
CA TYR A 133 2.14 -2.85 -19.72
C TYR A 133 2.40 -3.29 -21.17
N ARG A 134 3.41 -4.14 -21.40
CA ARG A 134 3.77 -4.64 -22.74
C ARG A 134 2.89 -5.82 -23.23
N VAL A 135 2.33 -6.62 -22.31
CA VAL A 135 1.65 -7.88 -22.67
C VAL A 135 0.14 -7.86 -22.40
N TYR A 136 -0.28 -7.12 -21.38
CA TYR A 136 -1.68 -7.02 -20.94
C TYR A 136 -1.95 -5.67 -20.33
N THR A 137 -2.14 -4.65 -21.17
CA THR A 137 -2.36 -3.28 -20.73
C THR A 137 -3.70 -3.14 -20.02
N VAL A 138 -3.68 -2.80 -18.74
CA VAL A 138 -4.86 -2.46 -17.94
C VAL A 138 -4.95 -0.94 -17.83
N PRO A 139 -6.11 -0.31 -18.11
CA PRO A 139 -6.29 1.13 -18.03
C PRO A 139 -6.47 1.58 -16.57
N TYR A 140 -5.38 1.60 -15.79
CA TYR A 140 -5.42 2.00 -14.39
C TYR A 140 -5.80 3.46 -14.19
N ASN A 141 -6.63 3.73 -13.21
CA ASN A 141 -6.89 5.08 -12.72
C ASN A 141 -5.71 5.56 -11.86
N TRP A 142 -4.75 6.25 -12.48
CA TRP A 142 -3.56 6.74 -11.79
C TRP A 142 -3.87 7.66 -10.62
N ARG A 143 -4.93 8.45 -10.68
CA ARG A 143 -5.35 9.30 -9.56
C ARG A 143 -5.74 8.44 -8.35
N GLY A 144 -6.41 7.32 -8.58
CA GLY A 144 -6.79 6.37 -7.54
C GLY A 144 -5.61 5.67 -6.87
N ILE A 145 -4.52 5.46 -7.61
CA ILE A 145 -3.30 4.81 -7.09
C ILE A 145 -2.37 5.83 -6.42
N LEU A 146 -2.18 7.00 -7.02
CA LEU A 146 -1.26 8.02 -6.50
C LEU A 146 -1.79 8.72 -5.25
N PHE A 147 -3.10 8.90 -5.13
CA PHE A 147 -3.70 9.56 -3.99
C PHE A 147 -3.36 8.89 -2.63
N PRO A 148 -3.55 7.56 -2.45
CA PRO A 148 -3.12 6.88 -1.23
C PRO A 148 -1.62 7.02 -0.95
N ILE A 149 -0.78 6.97 -1.99
CA ILE A 149 0.68 7.08 -1.86
C ILE A 149 1.07 8.43 -1.25
N ILE A 150 0.48 9.53 -1.73
CA ILE A 150 0.75 10.87 -1.21
C ILE A 150 0.42 10.95 0.29
N PHE A 151 -0.73 10.41 0.70
CA PHE A 151 -1.12 10.37 2.10
C PHE A 151 -0.17 9.50 2.94
N LEU A 152 0.18 8.31 2.47
CA LEU A 152 1.07 7.38 3.19
C LEU A 152 2.50 7.92 3.31
N ILE A 153 3.00 8.66 2.33
CA ILE A 153 4.29 9.36 2.43
C ILE A 153 4.17 10.55 3.41
N GLY A 154 3.08 11.30 3.33
CA GLY A 154 2.84 12.42 4.23
C GLY A 154 2.87 12.01 5.70
N ILE A 155 2.35 10.84 6.03
CA ILE A 155 2.27 10.32 7.40
C ILE A 155 3.64 9.88 7.95
N GLN A 156 4.66 9.70 7.12
CA GLN A 156 6.01 9.43 7.63
C GLN A 156 6.61 10.62 8.40
N PHE A 157 6.02 11.80 8.27
CA PHE A 157 6.35 12.96 9.09
C PHE A 157 5.50 12.94 10.36
N ASP A 158 6.09 13.36 11.49
CA ASP A 158 5.49 13.25 12.81
C ASP A 158 4.19 14.07 12.94
N PHE A 159 3.06 13.40 13.22
CA PHE A 159 1.74 14.02 13.38
C PHE A 159 1.17 13.75 14.78
N ASN A 160 1.66 14.48 15.80
CA ASN A 160 1.24 14.25 17.19
C ASN A 160 -0.06 15.00 17.61
N HIS A 161 -0.68 15.80 16.73
CA HIS A 161 -1.88 16.54 17.08
C HIS A 161 -3.16 15.73 16.84
N LEU A 162 -3.94 15.45 17.89
CA LEU A 162 -5.20 14.72 17.83
C LEU A 162 -6.17 15.27 16.78
N LEU A 163 -6.31 16.61 16.70
CA LEU A 163 -7.19 17.24 15.71
C LEU A 163 -6.77 16.93 14.28
N LEU A 164 -5.46 16.88 14.02
CA LEU A 164 -4.93 16.54 12.70
C LEU A 164 -5.16 15.08 12.36
N LYS A 165 -5.00 14.16 13.33
CA LYS A 165 -5.32 12.72 13.15
C LYS A 165 -6.80 12.53 12.78
N LEU A 166 -7.71 13.17 13.50
CA LEU A 166 -9.15 13.12 13.21
C LEU A 166 -9.48 13.75 11.85
N PHE A 167 -8.86 14.88 11.53
CA PHE A 167 -9.05 15.53 10.24
C PHE A 167 -8.61 14.64 9.07
N LEU A 168 -7.42 14.06 9.12
CA LEU A 168 -6.92 13.16 8.08
C LEU A 168 -7.78 11.91 7.96
N SER A 169 -8.23 11.33 9.09
CA SER A 169 -9.10 10.15 9.11
C SER A 169 -10.45 10.38 8.42
N THR A 170 -10.96 11.62 8.43
CA THR A 170 -12.24 11.97 7.79
C THR A 170 -12.05 12.49 6.37
N VAL A 171 -11.00 13.27 6.13
CA VAL A 171 -10.73 13.88 4.82
C VAL A 171 -10.34 12.86 3.76
N TYR A 172 -9.53 11.87 4.12
CA TYR A 172 -9.11 10.84 3.17
C TYR A 172 -10.31 10.13 2.50
N PRO A 173 -11.24 9.49 3.24
CA PRO A 173 -12.36 8.79 2.61
C PRO A 173 -13.31 9.77 1.89
N ALA A 174 -13.47 10.99 2.38
CA ALA A 174 -14.31 12.00 1.74
C ALA A 174 -13.74 12.43 0.38
N VAL A 175 -12.46 12.78 0.32
CA VAL A 175 -11.79 13.17 -0.94
C VAL A 175 -11.74 12.00 -1.90
N TRP A 176 -11.39 10.79 -1.42
CA TRP A 176 -11.35 9.60 -2.24
C TRP A 176 -12.70 9.28 -2.87
N TYR A 177 -13.79 9.32 -2.09
CA TYR A 177 -15.13 9.03 -2.58
C TYR A 177 -15.67 10.12 -3.51
N LEU A 178 -15.41 11.40 -3.23
CA LEU A 178 -15.98 12.51 -3.99
C LEU A 178 -15.23 12.76 -5.31
N PHE A 179 -13.88 12.73 -5.27
CA PHE A 179 -13.04 13.23 -6.36
C PHE A 179 -12.28 12.15 -7.11
N ILE A 180 -11.99 11.01 -6.48
CA ILE A 180 -11.10 10.00 -7.05
C ILE A 180 -11.90 8.87 -7.71
N ILE A 181 -12.94 8.37 -7.04
CA ILE A 181 -13.76 7.27 -7.55
C ILE A 181 -14.67 7.74 -8.67
N THR A 182 -14.64 7.02 -9.79
CA THR A 182 -15.58 7.22 -10.90
C THR A 182 -16.99 6.74 -10.55
N GLN A 183 -18.00 7.23 -11.28
CA GLN A 183 -19.41 6.83 -11.05
C GLN A 183 -19.64 5.32 -11.20
N ASP A 184 -18.90 4.67 -12.11
CA ASP A 184 -19.00 3.23 -12.32
C ASP A 184 -18.35 2.44 -11.18
N GLU A 185 -17.25 2.93 -10.60
CA GLU A 185 -16.61 2.37 -9.41
C GLU A 185 -17.50 2.52 -8.17
N LYS A 186 -18.21 3.65 -8.01
CA LYS A 186 -19.23 3.87 -6.95
C LYS A 186 -20.34 2.83 -7.00
N LYS A 187 -20.85 2.51 -8.20
CA LYS A 187 -21.86 1.46 -8.38
C LYS A 187 -21.31 0.08 -8.01
N GLY A 188 -20.03 -0.18 -8.29
CA GLY A 188 -19.35 -1.42 -7.88
C GLY A 188 -19.29 -1.56 -6.35
N LEU A 189 -18.90 -0.50 -5.63
CA LEU A 189 -18.90 -0.47 -4.16
C LEU A 189 -20.28 -0.80 -3.58
N LEU A 190 -21.33 -0.16 -4.08
CA LEU A 190 -22.71 -0.39 -3.58
C LEU A 190 -23.21 -1.83 -3.80
N ARG A 191 -22.64 -2.57 -4.76
CA ARG A 191 -22.97 -3.99 -4.99
C ARG A 191 -22.28 -4.93 -4.02
N LEU A 192 -21.15 -4.53 -3.42
CA LEU A 192 -20.44 -5.33 -2.40
C LEU A 192 -21.16 -5.32 -1.04
N PHE A 193 -22.04 -4.32 -0.81
CA PHE A 193 -22.82 -4.18 0.43
C PHE A 193 -24.29 -4.62 0.27
N LYS A 194 -24.68 -5.18 -0.86
CA LYS A 194 -25.95 -5.85 -1.12
C LYS A 194 -25.77 -7.36 -1.22
#